data_51590fb3e3d7e5b68eb0019b8878c49e
#
_entry.id   51590fb3e3d7e5b68eb0019b8878c49e
#
_cell.length_a   1.000
_cell.length_b   1.000
_cell.length_c   1.000
_cell.angle_alpha   90.00
_cell.angle_beta   90.00
_cell.angle_gamma   90.00
#
_symmetry.space_group_name_H-M   'P 1'
#
loop_
_entity.id
_entity.type
_entity.pdbx_description
1 polymer ?
#
loop_
_entity_poly.entity_id
_entity_poly.type
_entity_poly.pdbx_seq_one_letter_code
_entity_poly.pdbx_strand_id
1 'polypeptide(L)'
;MKFYPQKNKRKWEDYLTPLEHFKTVFSAFEKNAVGYCLLRNFEFLFDTNFPWEGLDAVICEDDFEKANTILLQHGLVERKQQFSLKHRAYFKIVNGIKVSFDIQVGGVYWNDMKYLGESIIANRMRKEFFYVPCANDYFLMLLVHSILGKRYFKPKYKKQMSLLLEQGLIDEHLIIKDLSVLFTKKKAKKVLALVKLKEFERIPISSLLFIFVFKKFKNAATLTALTMRWIRWKRPLVPYPLISIVGPDGAGKSTLVHSLHVYLKENKRKPMVVYLGRGRGNILQFTTL
;
A
#
# COMPACT_ATOMS: atom_id res chain seq x y z
N MET A 1 24.34 -20.29 2.47
CA MET A 1 23.16 -20.81 3.21
C MET A 1 22.12 -19.69 3.25
N LYS A 2 21.03 -19.81 2.48
CA LYS A 2 19.93 -18.85 2.49
C LYS A 2 19.04 -19.19 3.68
N PHE A 3 19.16 -18.45 4.77
CA PHE A 3 18.16 -18.45 5.82
C PHE A 3 16.91 -17.72 5.30
N TYR A 4 16.03 -18.43 4.60
CA TYR A 4 14.65 -18.05 4.57
C TYR A 4 14.08 -18.47 5.93
N PRO A 5 13.57 -17.56 6.77
CA PRO A 5 12.85 -17.97 7.93
C PRO A 5 11.70 -18.84 7.42
N GLN A 6 11.66 -20.11 7.87
CA GLN A 6 10.49 -20.94 7.65
C GLN A 6 9.31 -20.11 8.12
N LYS A 7 8.35 -19.88 7.22
CA LYS A 7 7.06 -19.30 7.59
C LYS A 7 6.42 -20.34 8.52
N ASN A 8 6.69 -20.23 9.82
CA ASN A 8 5.88 -20.91 10.82
C ASN A 8 4.44 -20.53 10.48
N LYS A 9 3.64 -21.50 10.07
CA LYS A 9 2.21 -21.33 9.84
C LYS A 9 1.63 -20.96 11.21
N ARG A 10 1.48 -19.66 11.47
CA ARG A 10 0.81 -19.19 12.67
C ARG A 10 -0.62 -19.72 12.65
N LYS A 11 -1.12 -20.11 13.82
CA LYS A 11 -2.52 -20.50 13.96
C LYS A 11 -3.40 -19.27 13.88
N TRP A 12 -4.66 -19.43 13.50
CA TRP A 12 -5.61 -18.31 13.42
C TRP A 12 -5.79 -17.62 14.77
N GLU A 13 -5.72 -18.37 15.87
CA GLU A 13 -5.81 -17.82 17.22
C GLU A 13 -4.78 -16.71 17.50
N ASP A 14 -3.61 -16.78 16.85
CA ASP A 14 -2.58 -15.74 16.96
C ASP A 14 -3.03 -14.38 16.38
N TYR A 15 -4.05 -14.37 15.53
CA TYR A 15 -4.56 -13.19 14.85
C TYR A 15 -5.78 -12.55 15.53
N LEU A 16 -6.39 -13.18 16.52
CA LEU A 16 -7.60 -12.67 17.19
C LEU A 16 -7.40 -11.27 17.77
N THR A 17 -6.32 -11.05 18.52
CA THR A 17 -6.03 -9.73 19.08
C THR A 17 -5.74 -8.66 18.01
N PRO A 18 -4.94 -8.93 16.96
CA PRO A 18 -4.81 -8.04 15.80
C PRO A 18 -6.13 -7.74 15.09
N LEU A 19 -7.03 -8.72 14.95
CA LEU A 19 -8.36 -8.54 14.37
C LEU A 19 -9.23 -7.61 15.22
N GLU A 20 -9.26 -7.81 16.53
CA GLU A 20 -9.96 -6.92 17.47
C GLU A 20 -9.41 -5.50 17.40
N HIS A 21 -8.12 -5.33 17.17
CA HIS A 21 -7.55 -4.00 16.96
C HIS A 21 -8.09 -3.31 15.70
N PHE A 22 -8.27 -4.03 14.59
CA PHE A 22 -8.94 -3.48 13.41
C PHE A 22 -10.40 -3.10 13.70
N LYS A 23 -11.14 -3.96 14.41
CA LYS A 23 -12.53 -3.69 14.80
C LYS A 23 -12.65 -2.43 15.65
N THR A 24 -11.75 -2.23 16.62
CA THR A 24 -11.76 -1.02 17.46
C THR A 24 -11.47 0.24 16.66
N VAL A 25 -10.54 0.20 15.69
CA VAL A 25 -10.26 1.34 14.80
C VAL A 25 -11.48 1.65 13.93
N PHE A 26 -12.10 0.65 13.29
CA PHE A 26 -13.28 0.89 12.46
C PHE A 26 -14.48 1.39 13.26
N SER A 27 -14.71 0.87 14.46
CA SER A 27 -15.72 1.38 15.38
C SER A 27 -15.48 2.84 15.74
N ALA A 28 -14.21 3.22 15.98
CA ALA A 28 -13.86 4.61 16.23
C ALA A 28 -14.07 5.49 14.99
N PHE A 29 -13.80 5.00 13.79
CA PHE A 29 -14.13 5.71 12.55
C PHE A 29 -15.62 5.94 12.40
N GLU A 30 -16.45 4.91 12.62
CA GLU A 30 -17.91 5.04 12.56
C GLU A 30 -18.44 6.03 13.61
N LYS A 31 -18.00 5.91 14.87
CA LYS A 31 -18.42 6.80 15.96
C LYS A 31 -18.10 8.27 15.68
N ASN A 32 -17.03 8.55 14.95
CA ASN A 32 -16.61 9.90 14.61
C ASN A 32 -17.03 10.32 13.20
N ALA A 33 -17.93 9.59 12.55
CA ALA A 33 -18.41 9.84 11.19
C ALA A 33 -17.28 10.02 10.16
N VAL A 34 -16.21 9.23 10.26
CA VAL A 34 -15.12 9.22 9.27
C VAL A 34 -15.58 8.48 8.03
N GLY A 35 -15.56 9.16 6.88
CA GLY A 35 -15.83 8.56 5.58
C GLY A 35 -14.64 7.73 5.10
N TYR A 36 -14.77 6.41 5.10
CA TYR A 36 -13.72 5.49 4.64
C TYR A 36 -14.28 4.31 3.84
N CYS A 37 -13.43 3.68 3.06
CA CYS A 37 -13.73 2.42 2.37
C CYS A 37 -12.45 1.58 2.24
N LEU A 38 -12.50 0.29 2.57
CA LEU A 38 -11.40 -0.64 2.33
C LEU A 38 -11.35 -0.98 0.84
N LEU A 39 -10.17 -0.90 0.23
CA LEU A 39 -10.07 -1.04 -1.21
C LEU A 39 -9.91 -2.50 -1.65
N ARG A 40 -9.10 -3.27 -0.95
CA ARG A 40 -8.77 -4.66 -1.29
C ARG A 40 -8.03 -5.34 -0.13
N ASN A 41 -7.77 -6.65 -0.28
CA ASN A 41 -7.03 -7.47 0.68
C ASN A 41 -7.69 -7.51 2.08
N PHE A 42 -9.00 -7.39 2.14
CA PHE A 42 -9.76 -7.39 3.39
C PHE A 42 -10.38 -8.76 3.71
N GLU A 43 -10.22 -9.75 2.85
CA GLU A 43 -10.88 -11.06 2.99
C GLU A 43 -10.45 -11.77 4.27
N PHE A 44 -9.21 -11.58 4.72
CA PHE A 44 -8.72 -12.17 5.97
C PHE A 44 -9.43 -11.64 7.22
N LEU A 45 -10.20 -10.56 7.13
CA LEU A 45 -10.96 -10.01 8.26
C LEU A 45 -12.15 -10.91 8.63
N PHE A 46 -12.61 -11.78 7.73
CA PHE A 46 -13.76 -12.66 7.94
C PHE A 46 -13.55 -14.11 7.47
N ASP A 47 -12.43 -14.41 6.82
CA ASP A 47 -12.14 -15.76 6.33
C ASP A 47 -10.69 -16.15 6.64
N THR A 48 -10.55 -17.18 7.48
CA THR A 48 -9.26 -17.72 7.94
C THR A 48 -8.43 -18.36 6.84
N ASN A 49 -9.04 -18.68 5.70
CA ASN A 49 -8.33 -19.23 4.54
C ASN A 49 -7.49 -18.19 3.79
N PHE A 50 -7.69 -16.91 4.06
CA PHE A 50 -6.91 -15.85 3.46
C PHE A 50 -5.70 -15.48 4.32
N PRO A 51 -4.54 -15.22 3.69
CA PRO A 51 -3.35 -14.80 4.44
C PRO A 51 -3.55 -13.43 5.07
N TRP A 52 -2.97 -13.24 6.25
CA TRP A 52 -2.93 -11.95 6.91
C TRP A 52 -2.12 -10.93 6.08
N GLU A 53 -2.74 -9.81 5.75
CA GLU A 53 -2.15 -8.75 4.95
C GLU A 53 -2.42 -7.36 5.60
N GLY A 54 -1.74 -6.31 5.12
CA GLY A 54 -2.10 -4.94 5.44
C GLY A 54 -3.34 -4.51 4.67
N LEU A 55 -4.13 -3.61 5.27
CA LEU A 55 -5.35 -3.09 4.66
C LEU A 55 -5.06 -1.87 3.80
N ASP A 56 -5.50 -1.93 2.56
CA ASP A 56 -5.56 -0.76 1.67
C ASP A 56 -6.91 -0.05 1.88
N ALA A 57 -6.90 1.23 2.18
CA ALA A 57 -8.12 2.01 2.42
C ALA A 57 -8.09 3.37 1.70
N VAL A 58 -9.25 3.94 1.46
CA VAL A 58 -9.43 5.35 1.10
C VAL A 58 -10.19 6.06 2.21
N ILE A 59 -9.81 7.30 2.48
CA ILE A 59 -10.48 8.19 3.45
C ILE A 59 -10.86 9.48 2.73
N CYS A 60 -12.03 10.03 3.05
CA CYS A 60 -12.48 11.34 2.59
C CYS A 60 -11.43 12.41 2.93
N GLU A 61 -11.18 13.35 2.03
CA GLU A 61 -10.16 14.37 2.26
C GLU A 61 -10.44 15.20 3.50
N ASP A 62 -11.68 15.59 3.70
CA ASP A 62 -12.14 16.41 4.84
C ASP A 62 -12.06 15.66 6.18
N ASP A 63 -12.15 14.33 6.16
CA ASP A 63 -12.10 13.50 7.36
C ASP A 63 -10.67 13.02 7.70
N PHE A 64 -9.69 13.32 6.86
CA PHE A 64 -8.35 12.73 7.01
C PHE A 64 -7.68 13.07 8.35
N GLU A 65 -7.73 14.34 8.78
CA GLU A 65 -7.11 14.75 10.06
C GLU A 65 -7.78 14.08 11.26
N LYS A 66 -9.08 13.88 11.21
CA LYS A 66 -9.85 13.15 12.22
C LYS A 66 -9.42 11.67 12.24
N ALA A 67 -9.32 11.04 11.08
CA ALA A 67 -8.88 9.67 10.94
C ALA A 67 -7.43 9.49 11.41
N ASN A 68 -6.53 10.41 11.05
CA ASN A 68 -5.15 10.44 11.50
C ASN A 68 -5.06 10.46 13.03
N THR A 69 -5.82 11.35 13.67
CA THR A 69 -5.89 11.44 15.14
C THR A 69 -6.32 10.11 15.77
N ILE A 70 -7.37 9.49 15.23
CA ILE A 70 -7.87 8.20 15.72
C ILE A 70 -6.80 7.11 15.57
N LEU A 71 -6.14 7.00 14.42
CA LEU A 71 -5.10 6.00 14.19
C LEU A 71 -3.94 6.14 15.19
N LEU A 72 -3.49 7.38 15.44
CA LEU A 72 -2.43 7.66 16.41
C LEU A 72 -2.88 7.35 17.83
N GLN A 73 -4.10 7.68 18.24
CA GLN A 73 -4.67 7.35 19.56
C GLN A 73 -4.78 5.84 19.78
N HIS A 74 -5.02 5.06 18.73
CA HIS A 74 -4.98 3.59 18.78
C HIS A 74 -3.55 3.02 18.75
N GLY A 75 -2.53 3.87 18.81
CA GLY A 75 -1.13 3.50 18.91
C GLY A 75 -0.51 3.03 17.59
N LEU A 76 -1.15 3.33 16.45
CA LEU A 76 -0.48 3.16 15.17
C LEU A 76 0.53 4.29 14.95
N VAL A 77 1.62 3.99 14.28
CA VAL A 77 2.68 4.94 13.93
C VAL A 77 2.64 5.21 12.45
N GLU A 78 2.63 6.49 12.06
CA GLU A 78 2.73 6.86 10.65
C GLU A 78 4.13 6.53 10.12
N ARG A 79 4.18 5.74 9.06
CA ARG A 79 5.38 5.57 8.26
C ARG A 79 5.44 6.72 7.26
N LYS A 80 6.35 7.67 7.46
CA LYS A 80 6.56 8.76 6.50
C LYS A 80 6.92 8.18 5.14
N GLN A 81 5.98 8.24 4.21
CA GLN A 81 6.21 7.84 2.82
C GLN A 81 6.80 9.04 2.07
N GLN A 82 7.99 8.85 1.51
CA GLN A 82 8.69 9.90 0.78
C GLN A 82 8.09 10.18 -0.61
N PHE A 83 7.10 9.39 -1.07
CA PHE A 83 6.82 9.27 -2.49
C PHE A 83 5.39 9.60 -2.93
N SER A 84 4.47 9.93 -2.03
CA SER A 84 3.13 10.39 -2.40
C SER A 84 2.59 11.38 -1.38
N LEU A 85 1.94 12.44 -1.87
CA LEU A 85 1.28 13.44 -1.03
C LEU A 85 -0.10 12.95 -0.54
N LYS A 86 -0.70 12.04 -1.30
CA LYS A 86 -2.04 11.50 -1.06
C LYS A 86 -2.06 10.08 -0.50
N HIS A 87 -0.90 9.55 -0.14
CA HIS A 87 -0.75 8.19 0.36
C HIS A 87 -0.06 8.19 1.73
N ARG A 88 -0.71 7.62 2.72
CA ARG A 88 -0.25 7.53 4.10
C ARG A 88 -0.22 6.07 4.54
N ALA A 89 0.82 5.67 5.25
CA ALA A 89 0.93 4.32 5.77
C ALA A 89 1.07 4.35 7.29
N TYR A 90 0.27 3.54 7.95
CA TYR A 90 0.29 3.38 9.41
C TYR A 90 0.53 1.93 9.76
N PHE A 91 1.21 1.69 10.87
CA PHE A 91 1.42 0.34 11.36
C PHE A 91 1.57 0.29 12.88
N LYS A 92 1.28 -0.88 13.42
CA LYS A 92 1.53 -1.26 14.81
C LYS A 92 1.88 -2.73 14.85
N ILE A 93 2.67 -3.15 15.83
CA ILE A 93 2.90 -4.56 16.11
C ILE A 93 2.01 -4.96 17.29
N VAL A 94 1.17 -5.96 17.08
CA VAL A 94 0.27 -6.52 18.08
C VAL A 94 0.56 -8.01 18.18
N ASN A 95 1.04 -8.47 19.31
CA ASN A 95 1.45 -9.87 19.52
C ASN A 95 2.41 -10.40 18.45
N GLY A 96 3.39 -9.57 18.04
CA GLY A 96 4.35 -9.92 16.99
C GLY A 96 3.77 -9.96 15.57
N ILE A 97 2.50 -9.56 15.39
CA ILE A 97 1.83 -9.47 14.09
C ILE A 97 1.72 -8.01 13.68
N LYS A 98 2.05 -7.71 12.43
CA LYS A 98 1.95 -6.36 11.90
C LYS A 98 0.49 -6.06 11.52
N VAL A 99 -0.12 -5.13 12.22
CA VAL A 99 -1.37 -4.46 11.84
C VAL A 99 -0.99 -3.21 11.05
N SER A 100 -1.46 -3.06 9.83
CA SER A 100 -1.10 -1.90 9.01
C SER A 100 -2.23 -1.44 8.10
N PHE A 101 -2.28 -0.13 7.90
CA PHE A 101 -3.15 0.55 6.95
C PHE A 101 -2.31 1.28 5.90
N ASP A 102 -2.70 1.12 4.66
CA ASP A 102 -2.17 1.84 3.50
C ASP A 102 -3.30 2.74 2.98
N ILE A 103 -3.27 4.02 3.35
CA ILE A 103 -4.39 4.94 3.21
C ILE A 103 -4.16 5.88 2.03
N GLN A 104 -5.15 5.98 1.15
CA GLN A 104 -5.24 7.02 0.13
C GLN A 104 -6.24 8.08 0.56
N VAL A 105 -5.95 9.35 0.31
CA VAL A 105 -6.73 10.49 0.80
C VAL A 105 -7.43 11.19 -0.36
N GLY A 106 -8.75 11.35 -0.26
CA GLY A 106 -9.56 12.09 -1.23
C GLY A 106 -9.81 11.36 -2.55
N GLY A 107 -9.61 10.03 -2.60
CA GLY A 107 -9.85 9.21 -3.78
C GLY A 107 -8.79 8.14 -4.00
N VAL A 108 -8.93 7.36 -5.07
CA VAL A 108 -8.01 6.27 -5.40
C VAL A 108 -7.07 6.69 -6.52
N TYR A 109 -5.78 6.52 -6.27
CA TYR A 109 -4.72 6.99 -7.13
C TYR A 109 -3.85 5.83 -7.63
N TRP A 110 -3.31 6.01 -8.82
CA TRP A 110 -2.17 5.24 -9.28
C TRP A 110 -1.03 6.19 -9.64
N ASN A 111 0.07 6.13 -8.89
CA ASN A 111 1.22 7.04 -9.06
C ASN A 111 0.81 8.52 -9.19
N ASP A 112 0.00 9.02 -8.25
CA ASP A 112 -0.52 10.38 -8.14
C ASP A 112 -1.59 10.77 -9.20
N MET A 113 -1.97 9.87 -10.12
CA MET A 113 -3.15 10.06 -10.98
C MET A 113 -4.39 9.49 -10.31
N LYS A 114 -5.35 10.36 -9.97
CA LYS A 114 -6.65 9.98 -9.43
C LYS A 114 -7.48 9.34 -10.54
N TYR A 115 -8.00 8.13 -10.33
CA TYR A 115 -8.88 7.45 -11.28
C TYR A 115 -10.25 7.09 -10.68
N LEU A 116 -10.39 7.11 -9.35
CA LEU A 116 -11.67 7.11 -8.66
C LEU A 116 -11.69 8.28 -7.68
N GLY A 117 -12.79 9.02 -7.67
CA GLY A 117 -13.04 10.09 -6.72
C GLY A 117 -13.56 9.57 -5.39
N GLU A 118 -14.06 10.47 -4.55
CA GLU A 118 -14.69 10.13 -3.27
C GLU A 118 -16.04 9.44 -3.42
N SER A 119 -16.61 9.37 -4.63
CA SER A 119 -17.78 8.56 -4.94
C SER A 119 -17.67 7.11 -4.47
N ILE A 120 -16.44 6.56 -4.43
CA ILE A 120 -16.18 5.22 -3.87
C ILE A 120 -16.60 5.12 -2.40
N ILE A 121 -16.48 6.21 -1.64
CA ILE A 121 -16.92 6.28 -0.24
C ILE A 121 -18.45 6.44 -0.17
N ALA A 122 -19.03 7.26 -1.04
CA ALA A 122 -20.47 7.45 -1.10
C ALA A 122 -21.23 6.17 -1.48
N ASN A 123 -20.67 5.41 -2.43
CA ASN A 123 -21.26 4.17 -2.96
C ASN A 123 -20.80 2.90 -2.24
N ARG A 124 -20.07 3.03 -1.13
CA ARG A 124 -19.55 1.88 -0.39
C ARG A 124 -20.65 1.01 0.17
N MET A 125 -20.36 -0.27 0.28
CA MET A 125 -21.25 -1.25 0.87
C MET A 125 -20.76 -1.65 2.25
N ARG A 126 -21.68 -1.78 3.22
CA ARG A 126 -21.34 -2.32 4.53
C ARG A 126 -21.13 -3.83 4.44
N LYS A 127 -20.04 -4.30 5.05
CA LYS A 127 -19.73 -5.72 5.20
C LYS A 127 -19.29 -5.97 6.63
N GLU A 128 -20.15 -6.65 7.42
CA GLU A 128 -19.92 -6.87 8.84
C GLU A 128 -19.61 -5.57 9.61
N PHE A 129 -18.37 -5.35 10.00
CA PHE A 129 -17.91 -4.22 10.80
C PHE A 129 -17.09 -3.19 10.03
N PHE A 130 -17.08 -3.23 8.70
CA PHE A 130 -16.33 -2.30 7.84
C PHE A 130 -17.04 -2.04 6.51
N TYR A 131 -16.50 -1.14 5.70
CA TYR A 131 -17.05 -0.78 4.39
C TYR A 131 -16.12 -1.21 3.26
N VAL A 132 -16.71 -1.71 2.19
CA VAL A 132 -16.04 -2.16 0.97
C VAL A 132 -16.60 -1.43 -0.26
N PRO A 133 -15.87 -1.37 -1.38
CA PRO A 133 -16.35 -0.73 -2.60
C PRO A 133 -17.57 -1.45 -3.17
N CYS A 134 -18.40 -0.72 -3.91
CA CYS A 134 -19.39 -1.33 -4.78
C CYS A 134 -18.72 -2.17 -5.88
N ALA A 135 -19.50 -3.01 -6.55
CA ALA A 135 -18.99 -3.95 -7.55
C ALA A 135 -18.18 -3.26 -8.66
N ASN A 136 -18.65 -2.12 -9.18
CA ASN A 136 -17.97 -1.37 -10.23
C ASN A 136 -16.60 -0.87 -9.78
N ASP A 137 -16.54 -0.21 -8.63
CA ASP A 137 -15.29 0.34 -8.09
C ASP A 137 -14.29 -0.78 -7.77
N TYR A 138 -14.77 -1.88 -7.19
CA TYR A 138 -13.93 -3.05 -6.89
C TYR A 138 -13.37 -3.69 -8.16
N PHE A 139 -14.21 -3.90 -9.17
CA PHE A 139 -13.79 -4.41 -10.47
C PHE A 139 -12.72 -3.53 -11.13
N LEU A 140 -12.97 -2.21 -11.16
CA LEU A 140 -12.02 -1.24 -11.71
C LEU A 140 -10.68 -1.27 -11.00
N MET A 141 -10.67 -1.32 -9.66
CA MET A 141 -9.44 -1.39 -8.88
C MET A 141 -8.65 -2.68 -9.14
N LEU A 142 -9.31 -3.84 -9.22
CA LEU A 142 -8.64 -5.11 -9.55
C LEU A 142 -8.00 -5.03 -10.94
N LEU A 143 -8.70 -4.43 -11.89
CA LEU A 143 -8.23 -4.27 -13.26
C LEU A 143 -7.02 -3.35 -13.34
N VAL A 144 -7.11 -2.15 -12.76
CA VAL A 144 -6.01 -1.17 -12.72
C VAL A 144 -4.79 -1.75 -12.00
N HIS A 145 -5.01 -2.42 -10.85
CA HIS A 145 -3.93 -3.04 -10.11
C HIS A 145 -3.24 -4.18 -10.87
N SER A 146 -4.01 -4.97 -11.64
CA SER A 146 -3.43 -6.02 -12.47
C SER A 146 -2.59 -5.45 -13.61
N ILE A 147 -3.08 -4.41 -14.29
CA ILE A 147 -2.40 -3.79 -15.43
C ILE A 147 -1.17 -2.97 -14.98
N LEU A 148 -1.37 -2.01 -14.09
CA LEU A 148 -0.33 -1.04 -13.73
C LEU A 148 0.56 -1.53 -12.59
N GLY A 149 0.01 -2.31 -11.64
CA GLY A 149 0.71 -2.78 -10.45
C GLY A 149 1.48 -4.07 -10.66
N LYS A 150 0.77 -5.13 -10.96
CA LYS A 150 1.36 -6.46 -11.08
C LYS A 150 1.95 -6.71 -12.47
N ARG A 151 1.40 -6.07 -13.49
CA ARG A 151 1.71 -6.32 -14.92
C ARG A 151 1.33 -7.73 -15.37
N TYR A 152 0.44 -8.37 -14.63
CA TYR A 152 -0.20 -9.64 -14.96
C TYR A 152 -1.47 -9.81 -14.14
N PHE A 153 -2.34 -10.73 -14.57
CA PHE A 153 -3.59 -11.03 -13.88
C PHE A 153 -3.43 -12.24 -12.97
N LYS A 154 -3.48 -12.02 -11.64
CA LYS A 154 -3.47 -13.13 -10.67
C LYS A 154 -4.71 -13.99 -10.82
N PRO A 155 -4.63 -15.33 -10.64
CA PRO A 155 -5.80 -16.22 -10.71
C PRO A 155 -6.97 -15.77 -9.82
N LYS A 156 -6.69 -15.33 -8.59
CA LYS A 156 -7.68 -14.75 -7.67
C LYS A 156 -8.44 -13.58 -8.31
N TYR A 157 -7.74 -12.63 -8.95
CA TYR A 157 -8.35 -11.46 -9.56
C TYR A 157 -9.15 -11.80 -10.82
N LYS A 158 -8.65 -12.72 -11.65
CA LYS A 158 -9.40 -13.24 -12.80
C LYS A 158 -10.74 -13.82 -12.36
N LYS A 159 -10.72 -14.70 -11.33
CA LYS A 159 -11.92 -15.32 -10.78
C LYS A 159 -12.92 -14.27 -10.25
N GLN A 160 -12.45 -13.29 -9.47
CA GLN A 160 -13.30 -12.24 -8.90
C GLN A 160 -13.93 -11.36 -9.99
N MET A 161 -13.14 -10.92 -10.98
CA MET A 161 -13.65 -10.10 -12.09
C MET A 161 -14.66 -10.87 -12.94
N SER A 162 -14.40 -12.16 -13.26
CA SER A 162 -15.33 -13.00 -14.00
C SER A 162 -16.65 -13.17 -13.26
N LEU A 163 -16.61 -13.42 -11.96
CA LEU A 163 -17.80 -13.57 -11.13
C LEU A 163 -18.68 -12.29 -11.13
N LEU A 164 -18.07 -11.11 -10.99
CA LEU A 164 -18.78 -9.84 -11.02
C LEU A 164 -19.45 -9.57 -12.36
N LEU A 165 -18.81 -9.96 -13.46
CA LEU A 165 -19.38 -9.87 -14.81
C LEU A 165 -20.54 -10.84 -15.01
N GLU A 166 -20.40 -12.10 -14.58
CA GLU A 166 -21.43 -13.14 -14.65
C GLU A 166 -22.68 -12.78 -13.84
N GLN A 167 -22.51 -12.11 -12.72
CA GLN A 167 -23.60 -11.60 -11.89
C GLN A 167 -24.28 -10.35 -12.44
N GLY A 168 -23.80 -9.79 -13.57
CA GLY A 168 -24.37 -8.58 -14.15
C GLY A 168 -24.23 -7.32 -13.30
N LEU A 169 -23.27 -7.29 -12.36
CA LEU A 169 -23.09 -6.22 -11.41
C LEU A 169 -22.25 -5.05 -11.94
N ILE A 170 -21.79 -5.13 -13.20
CA ILE A 170 -20.83 -4.18 -13.77
C ILE A 170 -21.50 -3.28 -14.81
N ASP A 171 -21.47 -1.98 -14.56
CA ASP A 171 -21.79 -0.94 -15.52
C ASP A 171 -20.58 -0.68 -16.45
N GLU A 172 -20.69 -1.18 -17.68
CA GLU A 172 -19.64 -1.07 -18.69
C GLU A 172 -19.32 0.39 -19.05
N HIS A 173 -20.34 1.26 -19.08
CA HIS A 173 -20.14 2.68 -19.39
C HIS A 173 -19.31 3.37 -18.33
N LEU A 174 -19.61 3.10 -17.06
CA LEU A 174 -18.87 3.64 -15.92
C LEU A 174 -17.42 3.15 -15.93
N ILE A 175 -17.21 1.83 -16.12
CA ILE A 175 -15.86 1.25 -16.21
C ILE A 175 -15.06 1.87 -17.35
N ILE A 176 -15.65 2.02 -18.55
CA ILE A 176 -14.96 2.64 -19.69
C ILE A 176 -14.64 4.11 -19.41
N LYS A 177 -15.54 4.86 -18.78
CA LYS A 177 -15.33 6.25 -18.40
C LYS A 177 -14.11 6.37 -17.47
N ASP A 178 -14.10 5.60 -16.40
CA ASP A 178 -13.07 5.69 -15.36
C ASP A 178 -11.72 5.15 -15.82
N LEU A 179 -11.70 4.03 -16.58
CA LEU A 179 -10.46 3.58 -17.25
C LEU A 179 -9.91 4.60 -18.24
N SER A 180 -10.79 5.42 -18.86
CA SER A 180 -10.37 6.45 -19.80
C SER A 180 -9.60 7.59 -19.14
N VAL A 181 -9.64 7.72 -17.82
CA VAL A 181 -8.75 8.62 -17.07
C VAL A 181 -7.29 8.17 -17.20
N LEU A 182 -7.04 6.87 -17.09
CA LEU A 182 -5.68 6.29 -17.15
C LEU A 182 -5.23 5.95 -18.58
N PHE A 183 -6.17 5.57 -19.45
CA PHE A 183 -5.89 5.12 -20.82
C PHE A 183 -6.69 5.95 -21.84
N THR A 184 -6.66 5.57 -23.13
CA THR A 184 -7.58 6.15 -24.13
C THR A 184 -8.90 5.40 -24.09
N LYS A 185 -10.01 6.07 -24.48
CA LYS A 185 -11.35 5.46 -24.56
C LYS A 185 -11.36 4.19 -25.43
N LYS A 186 -10.63 4.21 -26.58
CA LYS A 186 -10.48 3.03 -27.47
C LYS A 186 -9.80 1.86 -26.76
N LYS A 187 -8.75 2.12 -25.97
CA LYS A 187 -8.04 1.08 -25.22
C LYS A 187 -8.86 0.58 -24.04
N ALA A 188 -9.57 1.45 -23.33
CA ALA A 188 -10.47 1.07 -22.24
C ALA A 188 -11.56 0.10 -22.74
N LYS A 189 -12.22 0.41 -23.88
CA LYS A 189 -13.18 -0.49 -24.51
C LYS A 189 -12.57 -1.85 -24.88
N LYS A 190 -11.37 -1.85 -25.50
CA LYS A 190 -10.68 -3.10 -25.86
C LYS A 190 -10.33 -3.95 -24.63
N VAL A 191 -9.85 -3.33 -23.58
CA VAL A 191 -9.51 -4.02 -22.32
C VAL A 191 -10.77 -4.68 -21.75
N LEU A 192 -11.86 -3.93 -21.62
CA LEU A 192 -13.11 -4.48 -21.08
C LEU A 192 -13.66 -5.64 -21.93
N ALA A 193 -13.61 -5.52 -23.25
CA ALA A 193 -14.02 -6.60 -24.16
C ALA A 193 -13.20 -7.88 -23.93
N LEU A 194 -11.87 -7.77 -23.81
CA LEU A 194 -11.00 -8.92 -23.53
C LEU A 194 -11.28 -9.55 -22.17
N VAL A 195 -11.54 -8.73 -21.14
CA VAL A 195 -11.90 -9.24 -19.80
C VAL A 195 -13.24 -9.99 -19.84
N LYS A 196 -14.24 -9.50 -20.57
CA LYS A 196 -15.54 -10.17 -20.77
C LYS A 196 -15.37 -11.53 -21.45
N LEU A 197 -14.47 -11.62 -22.42
CA LEU A 197 -14.12 -12.88 -23.09
C LEU A 197 -13.20 -13.79 -22.25
N LYS A 198 -12.83 -13.36 -21.05
CA LYS A 198 -11.85 -14.04 -20.17
C LYS A 198 -10.46 -14.21 -20.79
N GLU A 199 -10.14 -13.42 -21.81
CA GLU A 199 -8.88 -13.43 -22.56
C GLU A 199 -7.84 -12.49 -21.90
N PHE A 200 -7.61 -12.63 -20.61
CA PHE A 200 -6.74 -11.76 -19.82
C PHE A 200 -5.30 -11.67 -20.36
N GLU A 201 -4.79 -12.74 -20.95
CA GLU A 201 -3.41 -12.83 -21.47
C GLU A 201 -3.24 -12.00 -22.77
N ARG A 202 -4.33 -11.70 -23.46
CA ARG A 202 -4.33 -10.88 -24.69
C ARG A 202 -4.36 -9.38 -24.38
N ILE A 203 -4.50 -8.98 -23.13
CA ILE A 203 -4.51 -7.56 -22.75
C ILE A 203 -3.12 -6.98 -22.96
N PRO A 204 -2.96 -5.92 -23.79
CA PRO A 204 -1.66 -5.39 -24.18
C PRO A 204 -1.05 -4.49 -23.08
N ILE A 205 -0.59 -5.08 -21.98
CA ILE A 205 -0.13 -4.38 -20.78
C ILE A 205 0.97 -3.36 -21.09
N SER A 206 1.98 -3.72 -21.90
CA SER A 206 3.08 -2.80 -22.25
C SER A 206 2.58 -1.54 -22.97
N SER A 207 1.64 -1.69 -23.90
CA SER A 207 1.01 -0.56 -24.61
C SER A 207 0.20 0.33 -23.64
N LEU A 208 -0.50 -0.28 -22.69
CA LEU A 208 -1.28 0.45 -21.68
C LEU A 208 -0.36 1.22 -20.71
N LEU A 209 0.75 0.61 -20.30
CA LEU A 209 1.77 1.29 -19.48
C LEU A 209 2.36 2.50 -20.20
N PHE A 210 2.68 2.37 -21.48
CA PHE A 210 3.17 3.49 -22.29
C PHE A 210 2.16 4.65 -22.34
N ILE A 211 0.89 4.35 -22.62
CA ILE A 211 -0.19 5.35 -22.66
C ILE A 211 -0.35 6.03 -21.29
N PHE A 212 -0.32 5.24 -20.22
CA PHE A 212 -0.41 5.76 -18.86
C PHE A 212 0.72 6.75 -18.57
N VAL A 213 1.97 6.37 -18.86
CA VAL A 213 3.14 7.24 -18.68
C VAL A 213 2.99 8.52 -19.49
N PHE A 214 2.58 8.43 -20.75
CA PHE A 214 2.38 9.59 -21.61
C PHE A 214 1.29 10.54 -21.08
N LYS A 215 0.14 9.98 -20.63
CA LYS A 215 -0.91 10.79 -19.98
C LYS A 215 -0.43 11.46 -18.70
N LYS A 216 0.36 10.74 -17.91
CA LYS A 216 0.96 11.28 -16.68
C LYS A 216 1.82 12.51 -16.96
N PHE A 217 2.64 12.48 -18.00
CA PHE A 217 3.47 13.64 -18.39
C PHE A 217 2.66 14.83 -18.95
N LYS A 218 1.47 14.59 -19.48
CA LYS A 218 0.58 15.69 -19.96
C LYS A 218 -0.19 16.37 -18.84
N ASN A 219 -0.24 15.81 -17.65
CA ASN A 219 -0.98 16.36 -16.52
C ASN A 219 -0.05 17.27 -15.70
N ALA A 220 -0.28 18.58 -15.72
CA ALA A 220 0.54 19.56 -15.01
C ALA A 220 0.61 19.29 -13.48
N ALA A 221 -0.50 18.91 -12.84
CA ALA A 221 -0.53 18.54 -11.43
C ALA A 221 0.36 17.32 -11.13
N THR A 222 0.41 16.39 -12.05
CA THR A 222 1.26 15.19 -11.94
C THR A 222 2.73 15.54 -12.16
N LEU A 223 3.06 16.45 -13.07
CA LEU A 223 4.43 16.96 -13.25
C LEU A 223 4.92 17.67 -12.00
N THR A 224 4.08 18.52 -11.41
CA THR A 224 4.40 19.20 -10.15
C THR A 224 4.66 18.19 -9.02
N ALA A 225 3.79 17.17 -8.88
CA ALA A 225 3.98 16.10 -7.90
C ALA A 225 5.27 15.29 -8.13
N LEU A 226 5.61 15.01 -9.40
CA LEU A 226 6.86 14.33 -9.77
C LEU A 226 8.09 15.18 -9.46
N THR A 227 8.04 16.48 -9.74
CA THR A 227 9.12 17.43 -9.44
C THR A 227 9.33 17.54 -7.94
N MET A 228 8.25 17.70 -7.15
CA MET A 228 8.31 17.71 -5.70
C MET A 228 8.85 16.38 -5.13
N ARG A 229 8.44 15.26 -5.71
CA ARG A 229 8.93 13.93 -5.36
C ARG A 229 10.44 13.79 -5.65
N TRP A 230 10.91 14.27 -6.80
CA TRP A 230 12.31 14.26 -7.17
C TRP A 230 13.16 15.14 -6.24
N ILE A 231 12.67 16.34 -5.89
CA ILE A 231 13.30 17.23 -4.92
C ILE A 231 13.41 16.56 -3.55
N ARG A 232 12.31 15.94 -3.08
CA ARG A 232 12.30 15.19 -1.80
C ARG A 232 13.21 13.98 -1.82
N TRP A 233 13.33 13.30 -2.96
CA TRP A 233 14.23 12.16 -3.10
C TRP A 233 15.70 12.59 -3.06
N LYS A 234 16.05 13.71 -3.68
CA LYS A 234 17.40 14.28 -3.62
C LYS A 234 17.75 14.96 -2.29
N ARG A 235 16.74 15.42 -1.55
CA ARG A 235 16.92 16.00 -0.22
C ARG A 235 16.13 15.17 0.79
N PRO A 236 16.71 14.13 1.39
CA PRO A 236 16.02 13.38 2.43
C PRO A 236 15.70 14.33 3.58
N LEU A 237 14.42 14.70 3.68
CA LEU A 237 13.91 15.55 4.76
C LEU A 237 13.82 14.80 6.10
N VAL A 238 14.08 13.50 6.06
CA VAL A 238 14.10 12.65 7.24
C VAL A 238 15.55 12.21 7.48
N PRO A 239 16.13 12.52 8.64
CA PRO A 239 17.44 12.02 8.99
C PRO A 239 17.44 10.49 8.92
N TYR A 240 18.51 9.91 8.42
CA TYR A 240 18.67 8.46 8.42
C TYR A 240 18.53 7.95 9.85
N PRO A 241 17.78 6.88 10.12
CA PRO A 241 17.66 6.35 11.47
C PRO A 241 19.04 5.95 11.99
N LEU A 242 19.41 6.49 13.13
CA LEU A 242 20.58 6.06 13.87
C LEU A 242 20.16 4.89 14.76
N ILE A 243 20.79 3.74 14.57
CA ILE A 243 20.60 2.57 15.41
C ILE A 243 21.84 2.41 16.27
N SER A 244 21.70 2.61 17.58
CA SER A 244 22.78 2.40 18.55
C SER A 244 22.63 1.01 19.19
N ILE A 245 23.69 0.19 19.12
CA ILE A 245 23.73 -1.14 19.73
C ILE A 245 24.76 -1.08 20.88
N VAL A 246 24.25 -1.19 22.09
CA VAL A 246 25.03 -1.07 23.33
C VAL A 246 24.91 -2.37 24.13
N GLY A 247 25.95 -2.77 24.82
CA GLY A 247 25.96 -3.96 25.68
C GLY A 247 27.38 -4.33 26.12
N PRO A 248 27.53 -5.24 27.10
CA PRO A 248 28.83 -5.70 27.57
C PRO A 248 29.62 -6.45 26.49
N ASP A 249 30.91 -6.63 26.68
CA ASP A 249 31.75 -7.41 25.78
C ASP A 249 31.30 -8.89 25.79
N GLY A 250 31.34 -9.52 24.62
CA GLY A 250 30.80 -10.88 24.43
C GLY A 250 29.28 -10.98 24.18
N ALA A 251 28.51 -9.91 24.33
CA ALA A 251 27.04 -9.91 24.15
C ALA A 251 26.54 -10.03 22.69
N GLY A 252 27.40 -10.41 21.75
CA GLY A 252 26.99 -10.62 20.36
C GLY A 252 26.74 -9.33 19.55
N LYS A 253 27.14 -8.15 20.06
CA LYS A 253 26.94 -6.85 19.38
C LYS A 253 27.43 -6.84 17.94
N SER A 254 28.67 -7.33 17.71
CA SER A 254 29.28 -7.33 16.38
C SER A 254 28.53 -8.25 15.41
N THR A 255 28.06 -9.39 15.90
CA THR A 255 27.23 -10.33 15.11
C THR A 255 25.93 -9.71 14.71
N LEU A 256 25.25 -9.03 15.66
CA LEU A 256 23.99 -8.34 15.40
C LEU A 256 24.18 -7.18 14.40
N VAL A 257 25.24 -6.37 14.55
CA VAL A 257 25.58 -5.29 13.61
C VAL A 257 25.82 -5.85 12.21
N HIS A 258 26.56 -6.96 12.09
CA HIS A 258 26.82 -7.60 10.81
C HIS A 258 25.53 -8.10 10.15
N SER A 259 24.69 -8.82 10.89
CA SER A 259 23.41 -9.34 10.40
C SER A 259 22.47 -8.21 9.96
N LEU A 260 22.40 -7.14 10.75
CA LEU A 260 21.58 -5.97 10.42
C LEU A 260 22.11 -5.24 9.17
N HIS A 261 23.44 -5.13 9.02
CA HIS A 261 24.08 -4.53 7.86
C HIS A 261 23.77 -5.32 6.58
N VAL A 262 23.88 -6.64 6.62
CA VAL A 262 23.52 -7.52 5.50
C VAL A 262 22.05 -7.38 5.14
N TYR A 263 21.16 -7.48 6.13
CA TYR A 263 19.71 -7.31 5.95
C TYR A 263 19.34 -5.98 5.30
N LEU A 264 19.94 -4.87 5.75
CA LEU A 264 19.69 -3.55 5.19
C LEU A 264 20.19 -3.43 3.75
N LYS A 265 21.35 -4.01 3.42
CA LYS A 265 21.86 -4.06 2.03
C LYS A 265 20.95 -4.87 1.10
N GLU A 266 20.50 -6.03 1.51
CA GLU A 266 19.55 -6.86 0.74
C GLU A 266 18.23 -6.11 0.48
N ASN A 267 17.81 -5.26 1.42
CA ASN A 267 16.63 -4.39 1.28
C ASN A 267 16.95 -3.04 0.58
N LYS A 268 18.04 -3.00 -0.22
CA LYS A 268 18.44 -1.84 -1.02
C LYS A 268 18.69 -0.55 -0.20
N ARG A 269 19.07 -0.70 1.06
CA ARG A 269 19.53 0.42 1.91
C ARG A 269 21.04 0.53 1.79
N LYS A 270 21.58 1.70 2.11
CA LYS A 270 23.04 1.95 2.18
C LYS A 270 23.42 2.19 3.65
N PRO A 271 23.51 1.14 4.47
CA PRO A 271 23.88 1.31 5.87
C PRO A 271 25.35 1.69 5.98
N MET A 272 25.64 2.60 6.91
CA MET A 272 26.98 2.93 7.35
C MET A 272 27.14 2.43 8.77
N VAL A 273 28.21 1.69 9.05
CA VAL A 273 28.52 1.19 10.38
C VAL A 273 29.65 2.03 10.97
N VAL A 274 29.40 2.60 12.15
CA VAL A 274 30.39 3.38 12.89
C VAL A 274 30.64 2.70 14.23
N TYR A 275 31.90 2.40 14.55
CA TYR A 275 32.28 1.84 15.82
C TYR A 275 32.74 2.97 16.78
N LEU A 276 32.08 3.07 17.92
CA LEU A 276 32.34 4.13 18.93
C LEU A 276 33.11 3.61 20.18
N GLY A 277 33.63 2.37 20.14
CA GLY A 277 34.33 1.74 21.25
C GLY A 277 35.77 2.20 21.39
N ARG A 278 36.36 2.05 22.62
CA ARG A 278 37.77 2.31 22.88
C ARG A 278 38.65 1.36 22.08
N GLY A 279 39.58 1.89 21.31
CA GLY A 279 40.70 1.14 20.70
C GLY A 279 40.62 0.76 19.24
N ARG A 280 39.57 1.07 18.50
CA ARG A 280 39.53 0.87 17.05
C ARG A 280 38.96 2.09 16.33
N GLY A 281 39.85 2.90 15.79
CA GLY A 281 39.52 4.02 14.92
C GLY A 281 38.75 5.13 15.62
N ASN A 282 39.39 6.23 15.85
CA ASN A 282 38.77 7.36 16.52
C ASN A 282 37.76 8.05 15.61
N ILE A 283 36.69 8.54 16.21
CA ILE A 283 35.66 9.44 15.64
C ILE A 283 36.29 10.65 14.93
N LEU A 284 37.52 11.01 15.23
CA LEU A 284 38.26 12.18 14.72
C LEU A 284 38.71 12.06 13.26
N GLN A 285 38.51 10.93 12.58
CA GLN A 285 38.76 10.83 11.14
C GLN A 285 37.67 11.48 10.27
N PHE A 286 36.59 11.97 10.86
CA PHE A 286 35.52 12.67 10.15
C PHE A 286 35.78 14.17 9.92
N THR A 287 36.88 14.71 10.42
CA THR A 287 37.21 16.14 10.26
C THR A 287 38.08 16.46 9.05
N THR A 288 38.34 15.48 8.19
CA THR A 288 39.18 15.64 7.00
C THR A 288 38.53 15.16 5.71
N LEU A 289 37.24 15.46 5.53
CA LEU A 289 36.60 15.38 4.20
C LEU A 289 35.73 16.64 3.98
#